data_6e1aff01c60af50ffcbfd56c277b092b
#
_entry.id   6e1aff01c60af50ffcbfd56c277b092b
#
_cell.length_a   1.000
_cell.length_b   1.000
_cell.length_c   1.000
_cell.angle_alpha   90.00
_cell.angle_beta   90.00
_cell.angle_gamma   90.00
#
_symmetry.space_group_name_H-M   'P 1'
#
loop_
_entity.id
_entity.type
_entity.pdbx_description
1 polymer ?
#
loop_
_entity_poly.entity_id
_entity_poly.type
_entity_poly.pdbx_seq_one_letter_code
_entity_poly.pdbx_strand_id
1 'polypeptide(L)'
;MAATRTAASVRGRDEAVRAFVAEGCSAPRAWGNGPGDTYRRHAHAYHKVLFCLEGSITFHLSDGDVDLAAGDRLDLEPGTEHAASVGPDGCSCVEAAR
;
A
#
# COMPACT_ATOMS: atom_id res chain seq x y z
N MET A 1 13.51 -7.45 -3.93
CA MET A 1 13.49 -6.89 -3.83
C MET A 1 12.70 -6.22 -3.77
N ALA A 2 12.42 -5.69 -3.44
CA ALA A 2 11.67 -4.76 -3.87
C ALA A 2 10.45 -4.36 -3.10
N ALA A 3 9.96 -5.13 -2.17
CA ALA A 3 8.82 -4.78 -1.33
C ALA A 3 9.15 -5.03 0.13
N THR A 4 8.76 -4.08 1.00
CA THR A 4 8.96 -4.20 2.44
C THR A 4 7.66 -3.88 3.14
N ARG A 5 7.18 -4.79 3.98
CA ARG A 5 6.00 -4.59 4.80
C ARG A 5 6.41 -4.19 6.22
N THR A 6 5.76 -3.16 6.76
CA THR A 6 5.92 -2.77 8.16
C THR A 6 4.57 -2.90 8.83
N ALA A 7 4.44 -3.85 9.74
CA ALA A 7 3.18 -4.13 10.41
C ALA A 7 2.85 -3.05 11.45
N ALA A 8 1.56 -2.74 11.59
CA ALA A 8 1.05 -1.82 12.60
C ALA A 8 1.83 -0.50 12.64
N SER A 9 2.10 0.04 11.46
CA SER A 9 2.93 1.24 11.30
C SER A 9 2.21 2.52 11.71
N VAL A 10 0.89 2.58 11.48
CA VAL A 10 0.08 3.75 11.80
C VAL A 10 -1.24 3.32 12.41
N ARG A 11 -1.87 4.22 13.18
CA ARG A 11 -3.19 3.98 13.75
C ARG A 11 -4.32 4.58 12.92
N GLY A 12 -4.00 5.39 11.93
CA GLY A 12 -5.00 6.00 11.08
C GLY A 12 -4.40 6.96 10.09
N ARG A 13 -5.28 7.67 9.39
CA ARG A 13 -4.90 8.56 8.30
C ARG A 13 -3.96 9.67 8.72
N ASP A 14 -4.20 10.29 9.87
CA ASP A 14 -3.38 11.43 10.31
C ASP A 14 -1.92 11.02 10.51
N GLU A 15 -1.70 9.85 11.10
CA GLU A 15 -0.33 9.34 11.27
C GLU A 15 0.31 9.00 9.92
N ALA A 16 -0.46 8.45 8.98
CA ALA A 16 0.04 8.17 7.65
C ALA A 16 0.46 9.46 6.93
N VAL A 17 -0.35 10.50 7.01
CA VAL A 17 -0.04 11.78 6.37
C VAL A 17 1.21 12.40 7.00
N ARG A 18 1.35 12.32 8.32
CA ARG A 18 2.56 12.81 9.00
C ARG A 18 3.81 12.06 8.54
N ALA A 19 3.69 10.75 8.32
CA ALA A 19 4.81 9.95 7.81
C ALA A 19 5.21 10.40 6.41
N PHE A 20 4.24 10.63 5.52
CA PHE A 20 4.54 11.13 4.17
C PHE A 20 5.27 12.47 4.23
N VAL A 21 4.79 13.40 5.05
CA VAL A 21 5.43 14.71 5.19
C VAL A 21 6.86 14.57 5.71
N ALA A 22 7.04 13.76 6.74
CA ALA A 22 8.35 13.55 7.35
C ALA A 22 9.37 12.94 6.37
N GLU A 23 8.89 12.14 5.43
CA GLU A 23 9.76 11.47 4.45
C GLU A 23 9.88 12.23 3.13
N GLY A 24 9.27 13.41 3.03
CA GLY A 24 9.36 14.22 1.83
C GLY A 24 8.61 13.66 0.64
N CYS A 25 7.57 12.87 0.88
CA CYS A 25 6.78 12.26 -0.19
C CYS A 25 5.93 13.30 -0.93
N SER A 26 5.48 12.92 -2.13
CA SER A 26 4.50 13.70 -2.89
C SER A 26 3.18 13.81 -2.12
N ALA A 27 2.25 14.61 -2.64
CA ALA A 27 0.92 14.75 -2.05
C ALA A 27 0.22 13.40 -2.02
N PRO A 28 -0.36 13.00 -0.86
CA PRO A 28 -0.99 11.69 -0.73
C PRO A 28 -2.27 11.58 -1.56
N ARG A 29 -2.53 10.37 -2.03
CA ARG A 29 -3.78 10.00 -2.70
C ARG A 29 -4.48 8.93 -1.90
N ALA A 30 -5.76 9.13 -1.63
CA ALA A 30 -6.61 8.12 -0.99
C ALA A 30 -7.38 7.36 -2.05
N TRP A 31 -7.57 6.07 -1.83
CA TRP A 31 -8.40 5.23 -2.68
C TRP A 31 -8.98 4.07 -1.88
N GLY A 32 -10.04 3.49 -2.41
CA GLY A 32 -10.68 2.36 -1.78
C GLY A 32 -11.35 1.47 -2.82
N ASN A 33 -11.55 0.22 -2.45
CA ASN A 33 -12.15 -0.77 -3.33
C ASN A 33 -13.04 -1.72 -2.55
N GLY A 34 -13.98 -2.33 -3.27
CA GLY A 34 -14.90 -3.29 -2.71
C GLY A 34 -14.28 -4.67 -2.53
N PRO A 35 -14.99 -5.54 -1.79
CA PRO A 35 -14.52 -6.89 -1.54
C PRO A 35 -14.21 -7.64 -2.83
N GLY A 36 -13.07 -8.29 -2.88
CA GLY A 36 -12.68 -9.13 -4.01
C GLY A 36 -12.21 -8.39 -5.25
N ASP A 37 -12.17 -7.07 -5.25
CA ASP A 37 -11.65 -6.32 -6.39
C ASP A 37 -10.19 -6.67 -6.63
N THR A 38 -9.76 -6.60 -7.89
CA THR A 38 -8.38 -6.93 -8.24
C THR A 38 -7.75 -5.84 -9.07
N TYR A 39 -6.42 -5.77 -8.97
CA TYR A 39 -5.59 -4.90 -9.79
C TYR A 39 -4.66 -5.76 -10.63
N ARG A 40 -4.54 -5.40 -11.91
CA ARG A 40 -3.64 -6.07 -12.83
C ARG A 40 -2.18 -5.84 -12.44
N ARG A 41 -1.33 -6.79 -12.82
CA ARG A 41 0.10 -6.65 -12.61
C ARG A 41 0.63 -5.43 -13.35
N HIS A 42 1.37 -4.59 -12.63
CA HIS A 42 1.98 -3.37 -13.16
C HIS A 42 3.17 -2.98 -12.29
N ALA A 43 3.88 -1.94 -12.70
CA ALA A 43 5.00 -1.40 -11.93
C ALA A 43 4.99 0.12 -12.05
N HIS A 44 5.64 0.78 -11.09
CA HIS A 44 5.78 2.22 -11.08
C HIS A 44 7.25 2.60 -11.19
N ALA A 45 7.55 3.74 -11.80
CA ALA A 45 8.92 4.23 -11.94
C ALA A 45 9.43 4.91 -10.68
N TYR A 46 8.63 5.02 -9.63
CA TYR A 46 8.97 5.70 -8.39
C TYR A 46 8.82 4.75 -7.20
N HIS A 47 9.43 5.14 -6.06
CA HIS A 47 9.24 4.42 -4.80
C HIS A 47 7.85 4.75 -4.26
N LYS A 48 7.00 3.76 -4.10
CA LYS A 48 5.66 3.94 -3.57
C LYS A 48 5.65 3.62 -2.09
N VAL A 49 5.05 4.52 -1.30
CA VAL A 49 4.73 4.27 0.11
C VAL A 49 3.22 4.21 0.24
N LEU A 50 2.71 3.11 0.79
CA LEU A 50 1.27 2.87 0.89
C LEU A 50 0.92 2.43 2.30
N PHE A 51 -0.18 2.95 2.84
CA PHE A 51 -0.75 2.47 4.10
C PHE A 51 -2.15 1.93 3.84
N CYS A 52 -2.43 0.75 4.38
CA CYS A 52 -3.80 0.24 4.45
C CYS A 52 -4.43 0.82 5.71
N LEU A 53 -5.54 1.52 5.57
CA LEU A 53 -6.20 2.18 6.70
C LEU A 53 -7.40 1.40 7.23
N GLU A 54 -8.10 0.67 6.34
CA GLU A 54 -9.26 -0.14 6.70
C GLU A 54 -9.27 -1.38 5.84
N GLY A 55 -9.85 -2.46 6.36
CA GLY A 55 -9.98 -3.70 5.62
C GLY A 55 -8.66 -4.40 5.40
N SER A 56 -8.49 -4.99 4.22
CA SER A 56 -7.28 -5.72 3.88
C SER A 56 -7.08 -5.78 2.38
N ILE A 57 -5.81 -5.95 1.99
CA ILE A 57 -5.42 -6.11 0.59
C ILE A 57 -4.16 -6.96 0.54
N THR A 58 -4.08 -7.84 -0.46
CA THR A 58 -2.91 -8.68 -0.69
C THR A 58 -2.22 -8.24 -1.97
N PHE A 59 -0.94 -7.96 -1.88
CA PHE A 59 -0.12 -7.65 -3.05
C PHE A 59 0.61 -8.90 -3.51
N HIS A 60 0.47 -9.20 -4.80
CA HIS A 60 1.06 -10.40 -5.41
C HIS A 60 2.35 -9.99 -6.12
N LEU A 61 3.47 -10.42 -5.57
CA LEU A 61 4.80 -10.12 -6.11
C LEU A 61 5.37 -11.36 -6.79
N SER A 62 6.47 -11.20 -7.52
CA SER A 62 7.08 -12.33 -8.21
C SER A 62 7.54 -13.43 -7.26
N ASP A 63 7.92 -13.06 -6.03
CA ASP A 63 8.46 -14.01 -5.05
C ASP A 63 7.51 -14.30 -3.91
N GLY A 64 6.24 -13.96 -4.03
CA GLY A 64 5.22 -14.30 -3.04
C GLY A 64 4.27 -13.17 -2.75
N ASP A 65 3.32 -13.43 -1.87
CA ASP A 65 2.28 -12.48 -1.50
C ASP A 65 2.64 -11.71 -0.24
N VAL A 66 2.18 -10.45 -0.19
CA VAL A 66 2.28 -9.61 1.00
C VAL A 66 0.88 -9.18 1.40
N ASP A 67 0.44 -9.62 2.58
CA ASP A 67 -0.89 -9.27 3.10
C ASP A 67 -0.80 -8.01 3.95
N LEU A 68 -1.67 -7.04 3.70
CA LEU A 68 -1.79 -5.85 4.51
C LEU A 68 -3.15 -5.82 5.20
N ALA A 69 -3.11 -5.59 6.50
CA ALA A 69 -4.28 -5.29 7.31
C ALA A 69 -4.25 -3.81 7.70
N ALA A 70 -5.32 -3.35 8.32
CA ALA A 70 -5.40 -1.95 8.77
C ALA A 70 -4.20 -1.59 9.64
N GLY A 71 -3.54 -0.49 9.30
CA GLY A 71 -2.35 0.01 9.99
C GLY A 71 -1.03 -0.40 9.36
N ASP A 72 -1.04 -1.34 8.43
CA ASP A 72 0.19 -1.84 7.81
C ASP A 72 0.68 -0.91 6.69
N ARG A 73 1.99 -0.87 6.53
CA ARG A 73 2.67 -0.09 5.50
C ARG A 73 3.32 -1.02 4.50
N LEU A 74 3.29 -0.62 3.24
CA LEU A 74 4.03 -1.28 2.16
C LEU A 74 4.90 -0.27 1.44
N ASP A 75 6.17 -0.61 1.30
CA ASP A 75 7.10 0.13 0.45
C ASP A 75 7.40 -0.70 -0.78
N LEU A 76 7.24 -0.10 -1.97
CA LEU A 76 7.58 -0.74 -3.23
C LEU A 76 8.68 0.07 -3.91
N GLU A 77 9.83 -0.57 -4.11
CA GLU A 77 10.93 0.09 -4.83
C GLU A 77 10.56 0.31 -6.30
N PRO A 78 11.19 1.29 -6.97
CA PRO A 78 10.92 1.54 -8.39
C PRO A 78 11.07 0.27 -9.23
N GLY A 79 10.14 0.05 -10.14
CA GLY A 79 10.18 -1.10 -11.04
C GLY A 79 9.68 -2.41 -10.47
N THR A 80 9.20 -2.43 -9.22
CA THR A 80 8.69 -3.66 -8.63
C THR A 80 7.34 -4.02 -9.24
N GLU A 81 7.27 -5.15 -9.93
CA GLU A 81 6.01 -5.63 -10.49
C GLU A 81 5.11 -6.18 -9.38
N HIS A 82 3.85 -5.82 -9.43
CA HIS A 82 2.87 -6.26 -8.44
C HIS A 82 1.46 -6.25 -9.02
N ALA A 83 0.65 -7.18 -8.54
CA ALA A 83 -0.79 -7.19 -8.71
C ALA A 83 -1.40 -7.13 -7.31
N ALA A 84 -2.71 -7.03 -7.21
CA ALA A 84 -3.34 -6.99 -5.89
C ALA A 84 -4.74 -7.57 -5.92
N SER A 85 -5.16 -8.08 -4.76
CA SER A 85 -6.52 -8.57 -4.53
C SER A 85 -7.02 -8.00 -3.22
N VAL A 86 -8.21 -7.39 -3.26
CA VAL A 86 -8.84 -6.79 -2.08
C VAL A 86 -9.51 -7.86 -1.25
N GLY A 87 -9.40 -7.77 0.06
CA GLY A 87 -9.95 -8.75 0.98
C GLY A 87 -11.48 -8.71 1.11
N PRO A 88 -12.05 -9.57 1.96
CA PRO A 88 -13.51 -9.78 2.02
C PRO A 88 -14.31 -8.58 2.54
N ASP A 89 -13.65 -7.65 3.22
CA ASP A 89 -14.30 -6.45 3.76
C ASP A 89 -13.97 -5.19 2.97
N GLY A 90 -13.35 -5.34 1.80
CA GLY A 90 -12.87 -4.20 1.05
C GLY A 90 -11.59 -3.63 1.63
N CYS A 91 -11.15 -2.48 1.13
CA CYS A 91 -10.02 -1.77 1.70
C CYS A 91 -10.12 -0.27 1.47
N SER A 92 -9.46 0.47 2.35
CA SER A 92 -9.23 1.91 2.20
C SER A 92 -7.74 2.14 2.41
N CYS A 93 -7.09 2.78 1.43
CA CYS A 93 -5.64 2.98 1.44
C CYS A 93 -5.31 4.43 1.15
N VAL A 94 -4.09 4.82 1.51
CA VAL A 94 -3.51 6.11 1.14
C VAL A 94 -2.07 5.87 0.72
N GLU A 95 -1.65 6.55 -0.34
CA GLU A 95 -0.32 6.33 -0.90
C GLU A 95 0.33 7.63 -1.36
N ALA A 96 1.63 7.60 -1.50
CA ALA A 96 2.41 8.72 -2.04
C ALA A 96 3.69 8.17 -2.67
N ALA A 97 4.31 8.99 -3.51
CA ALA A 97 5.62 8.70 -4.09
C ALA A 97 6.71 9.31 -3.19
N ARG A 98 7.80 8.59 -3.03
CA ARG A 98 8.92 9.09 -2.26
C ARG A 98 10.14 9.34 -3.13
#